data_acc7993ceac75bab026d53ff98addad4
#
_entry.id   acc7993ceac75bab026d53ff98addad4
#
_cell.length_a   1.000
_cell.length_b   1.000
_cell.length_c   1.000
_cell.angle_alpha   90.00
_cell.angle_beta   90.00
_cell.angle_gamma   90.00
#
_symmetry.space_group_name_H-M   'P 1'
#
loop_
_entity.id
_entity.type
_entity.pdbx_description
1 polymer ?
#
loop_
_entity_poly.entity_id
_entity_poly.type
_entity_poly.pdbx_seq_one_letter_code
_entity_poly.pdbx_strand_id
1 'polypeptide(L)'
;RFLTAYFSQLEGREVELTGSTRMQERPIKILVEALRSLGASIQYEKEEGYPPLRIQGKKLKGGAIHLPADVSSQYISALLLLGPVLEQGVELYLEGKITSVPYIKMTLALLNNFGVSTAFQGQHIRVEHQSQPKKTLQVVESDWSSASYFFSIAALSEEATIHLESYKPESLQGDSVLRSIYKELGVNSRFEGHRLILTKEKIKPPERIQWDLSKAPDIAQTIAVSCYGLG
;
A
#
# COMPACT_ATOMS: atom_id res chain seq x y z
N ARG A 1 10.12 3.00 -5.46
CA ARG A 1 8.88 3.24 -6.21
C ARG A 1 8.30 4.61 -5.89
N PHE A 2 7.90 4.88 -4.64
CA PHE A 2 7.38 6.20 -4.23
C PHE A 2 8.39 7.32 -4.44
N LEU A 3 9.67 7.10 -4.06
CA LEU A 3 10.73 8.08 -4.24
C LEU A 3 11.01 8.36 -5.72
N THR A 4 10.87 7.38 -6.62
CA THR A 4 11.01 7.61 -8.06
C THR A 4 10.00 8.64 -8.55
N ALA A 5 8.72 8.48 -8.17
CA ALA A 5 7.68 9.44 -8.49
C ALA A 5 7.95 10.81 -7.84
N TYR A 6 8.27 10.83 -6.55
CA TYR A 6 8.53 12.04 -5.79
C TYR A 6 9.67 12.88 -6.39
N PHE A 7 10.83 12.27 -6.69
CA PHE A 7 11.97 12.99 -7.23
C PHE A 7 11.77 13.46 -8.68
N SER A 8 10.91 12.78 -9.44
CA SER A 8 10.63 13.16 -10.84
C SER A 8 10.03 14.56 -10.98
N GLN A 9 9.29 15.05 -9.97
CA GLN A 9 8.63 16.36 -9.98
C GLN A 9 9.43 17.45 -9.25
N LEU A 10 10.55 17.14 -8.60
CA LEU A 10 11.37 18.13 -7.90
C LEU A 10 12.27 18.90 -8.87
N GLU A 11 11.75 19.98 -9.43
CA GLU A 11 12.43 20.82 -10.41
C GLU A 11 13.84 21.22 -9.95
N GLY A 12 14.81 21.11 -10.86
CA GLY A 12 16.20 21.48 -10.62
C GLY A 12 17.01 20.51 -9.76
N ARG A 13 16.44 19.36 -9.38
CA ARG A 13 17.16 18.31 -8.65
C ARG A 13 17.60 17.19 -9.60
N GLU A 14 18.85 16.77 -9.46
CA GLU A 14 19.36 15.54 -10.04
C GLU A 14 19.60 14.53 -8.93
N VAL A 15 19.05 13.32 -9.09
CA VAL A 15 19.06 12.27 -8.05
C VAL A 15 19.45 10.94 -8.69
N GLU A 16 20.44 10.27 -8.12
CA GLU A 16 20.69 8.86 -8.38
C GLU A 16 19.94 8.03 -7.33
N LEU A 17 19.01 7.20 -7.78
CA LEU A 17 18.20 6.35 -6.93
C LEU A 17 18.61 4.89 -7.10
N THR A 18 19.19 4.33 -6.05
CA THR A 18 19.68 2.96 -6.01
C THR A 18 19.26 2.25 -4.73
N GLY A 19 19.82 1.08 -4.46
CA GLY A 19 19.58 0.30 -3.25
C GLY A 19 20.51 -0.92 -3.17
N SER A 20 20.21 -1.85 -2.26
CA SER A 20 20.92 -3.14 -2.19
C SER A 20 20.81 -3.92 -3.50
N THR A 21 21.68 -4.93 -3.69
CA THR A 21 21.63 -5.82 -4.88
C THR A 21 20.19 -6.34 -5.09
N ARG A 22 19.52 -6.80 -4.03
CA ARG A 22 18.14 -7.26 -4.11
C ARG A 22 17.16 -6.20 -4.59
N MET A 23 17.36 -4.94 -4.24
CA MET A 23 16.52 -3.83 -4.71
C MET A 23 16.78 -3.51 -6.19
N GLN A 24 18.00 -3.67 -6.66
CA GLN A 24 18.37 -3.49 -8.07
C GLN A 24 17.78 -4.57 -8.99
N GLU A 25 17.45 -5.75 -8.45
CA GLU A 25 16.78 -6.85 -9.16
C GLU A 25 15.25 -6.67 -9.24
N ARG A 26 14.66 -5.65 -8.63
CA ARG A 26 13.20 -5.45 -8.62
C ARG A 26 12.76 -4.56 -9.78
N PRO A 27 11.90 -5.07 -10.68
CA PRO A 27 11.48 -4.31 -11.86
C PRO A 27 10.74 -3.03 -11.48
N ILE A 28 10.95 -1.98 -12.29
CA ILE A 28 10.32 -0.66 -12.12
C ILE A 28 9.88 -0.04 -13.46
N LYS A 29 10.05 -0.77 -14.57
CA LYS A 29 9.85 -0.26 -15.95
C LYS A 29 8.49 0.40 -16.12
N ILE A 30 7.41 -0.25 -15.73
CA ILE A 30 6.05 0.28 -15.90
C ILE A 30 5.86 1.64 -15.22
N LEU A 31 6.38 1.81 -14.00
CA LEU A 31 6.31 3.11 -13.31
C LEU A 31 7.16 4.17 -14.04
N VAL A 32 8.35 3.81 -14.50
CA VAL A 32 9.23 4.75 -15.22
C VAL A 32 8.58 5.18 -16.53
N GLU A 33 7.99 4.28 -17.30
CA GLU A 33 7.27 4.58 -18.52
C GLU A 33 6.08 5.51 -18.29
N ALA A 34 5.28 5.22 -17.24
CA ALA A 34 4.18 6.07 -16.83
C ALA A 34 4.65 7.48 -16.44
N LEU A 35 5.74 7.60 -15.69
CA LEU A 35 6.31 8.91 -15.33
C LEU A 35 6.88 9.64 -16.54
N ARG A 36 7.53 8.92 -17.46
CA ARG A 36 8.04 9.51 -18.73
C ARG A 36 6.90 10.02 -19.61
N SER A 37 5.75 9.35 -19.66
CA SER A 37 4.58 9.84 -20.39
C SER A 37 4.03 11.16 -19.82
N LEU A 38 4.22 11.40 -18.52
CA LEU A 38 3.94 12.70 -17.88
C LEU A 38 5.03 13.76 -18.08
N GLY A 39 6.13 13.40 -18.76
CA GLY A 39 7.25 14.31 -19.06
C GLY A 39 8.46 14.15 -18.14
N ALA A 40 8.51 13.15 -17.25
CA ALA A 40 9.64 12.92 -16.39
C ALA A 40 10.92 12.54 -17.17
N SER A 41 12.08 12.98 -16.67
CA SER A 41 13.40 12.64 -17.21
C SER A 41 14.05 11.61 -16.28
N ILE A 42 13.97 10.36 -16.67
CA ILE A 42 14.51 9.22 -15.91
C ILE A 42 15.35 8.37 -16.86
N GLN A 43 16.55 8.01 -16.44
CA GLN A 43 17.45 7.13 -17.18
C GLN A 43 17.80 5.93 -16.31
N TYR A 44 18.00 4.77 -16.95
CA TYR A 44 18.55 3.60 -16.30
C TYR A 44 20.08 3.67 -16.37
N GLU A 45 20.76 3.48 -15.25
CA GLU A 45 22.22 3.56 -15.18
C GLU A 45 22.92 2.24 -15.58
N LYS A 46 22.20 1.11 -15.48
CA LYS A 46 22.72 -0.22 -15.81
C LYS A 46 21.80 -0.95 -16.75
N GLU A 47 20.82 -1.67 -16.20
CA GLU A 47 19.88 -2.50 -16.93
C GLU A 47 18.54 -1.79 -17.14
N GLU A 48 18.00 -1.83 -18.35
CA GLU A 48 16.69 -1.23 -18.63
C GLU A 48 15.59 -1.94 -17.85
N GLY A 49 14.77 -1.17 -17.18
CA GLY A 49 13.66 -1.67 -16.37
C GLY A 49 14.01 -1.86 -14.89
N TYR A 50 15.28 -1.67 -14.50
CA TYR A 50 15.76 -1.90 -13.14
C TYR A 50 16.57 -0.71 -12.59
N PRO A 51 16.58 -0.50 -11.25
CA PRO A 51 17.52 0.44 -10.64
C PRO A 51 18.98 -0.03 -10.86
N PRO A 52 19.97 0.89 -10.79
CA PRO A 52 19.90 2.31 -10.42
C PRO A 52 19.25 3.19 -11.48
N LEU A 53 18.60 4.27 -11.02
CA LEU A 53 17.97 5.26 -11.88
C LEU A 53 18.64 6.63 -11.67
N ARG A 54 18.90 7.35 -12.77
CA ARG A 54 19.20 8.78 -12.73
C ARG A 54 17.94 9.56 -13.06
N ILE A 55 17.52 10.41 -12.15
CA ILE A 55 16.30 11.20 -12.24
C ILE A 55 16.67 12.68 -12.27
N GLN A 56 16.26 13.35 -13.33
CA GLN A 56 16.32 14.80 -13.40
C GLN A 56 14.92 15.38 -13.15
N GLY A 57 14.73 15.96 -11.96
CA GLY A 57 13.45 16.52 -11.54
C GLY A 57 13.01 17.68 -12.43
N LYS A 58 11.76 17.64 -12.86
CA LYS A 58 11.13 18.64 -13.71
C LYS A 58 9.73 18.95 -13.22
N LYS A 59 9.24 20.13 -13.54
CA LYS A 59 7.82 20.44 -13.43
C LYS A 59 7.03 19.57 -14.42
N LEU A 60 6.17 18.70 -13.90
CA LEU A 60 5.37 17.79 -14.69
C LEU A 60 3.96 18.38 -14.89
N LYS A 61 3.42 18.24 -16.11
CA LYS A 61 2.09 18.77 -16.42
C LYS A 61 0.96 17.95 -15.84
N GLY A 62 1.13 16.64 -15.75
CA GLY A 62 0.04 15.73 -15.41
C GLY A 62 -0.74 15.26 -16.65
N GLY A 63 -1.92 14.69 -16.43
CA GLY A 63 -2.80 14.21 -17.46
C GLY A 63 -3.13 12.72 -17.36
N ALA A 64 -3.53 12.12 -18.50
CA ALA A 64 -4.01 10.76 -18.57
C ALA A 64 -2.86 9.75 -18.74
N ILE A 65 -2.97 8.62 -18.04
CA ILE A 65 -2.04 7.48 -18.10
C ILE A 65 -2.86 6.19 -18.22
N HIS A 66 -2.44 5.32 -19.11
CA HIS A 66 -2.99 3.98 -19.26
C HIS A 66 -2.02 2.96 -18.65
N LEU A 67 -2.53 2.07 -17.80
CA LEU A 67 -1.74 1.06 -17.10
C LEU A 67 -2.48 -0.29 -17.06
N PRO A 68 -1.75 -1.42 -17.17
CA PRO A 68 -2.33 -2.71 -16.81
C PRO A 68 -2.81 -2.70 -15.35
N ALA A 69 -4.01 -3.22 -15.09
CA ALA A 69 -4.62 -3.19 -13.76
C ALA A 69 -3.99 -4.18 -12.75
N ASP A 70 -3.25 -5.15 -13.23
CA ASP A 70 -2.53 -6.17 -12.44
C ASP A 70 -1.13 -5.75 -11.98
N VAL A 71 -0.74 -4.50 -12.30
CA VAL A 71 0.53 -3.95 -11.81
C VAL A 71 0.51 -3.77 -10.28
N SER A 72 1.69 -3.65 -9.70
CA SER A 72 1.83 -3.36 -8.27
C SER A 72 1.03 -2.12 -7.88
N SER A 73 0.17 -2.27 -6.85
CA SER A 73 -0.59 -1.16 -6.26
C SER A 73 0.31 0.01 -5.82
N GLN A 74 1.58 -0.27 -5.51
CA GLN A 74 2.55 0.78 -5.18
C GLN A 74 2.84 1.70 -6.36
N TYR A 75 2.77 1.22 -7.63
CA TYR A 75 2.91 2.08 -8.80
C TYR A 75 1.70 3.00 -8.94
N ILE A 76 0.51 2.44 -8.81
CA ILE A 76 -0.74 3.19 -8.83
C ILE A 76 -0.73 4.26 -7.73
N SER A 77 -0.46 3.88 -6.47
CA SER A 77 -0.40 4.81 -5.36
C SER A 77 0.67 5.90 -5.55
N ALA A 78 1.85 5.54 -6.08
CA ALA A 78 2.92 6.52 -6.34
C ALA A 78 2.49 7.58 -7.36
N LEU A 79 1.77 7.19 -8.42
CA LEU A 79 1.23 8.12 -9.42
C LEU A 79 0.08 8.97 -8.85
N LEU A 80 -0.83 8.38 -8.08
CA LEU A 80 -1.93 9.11 -7.44
C LEU A 80 -1.42 10.18 -6.48
N LEU A 81 -0.36 9.89 -5.71
CA LEU A 81 0.26 10.85 -4.78
C LEU A 81 0.93 12.04 -5.50
N LEU A 82 1.24 11.91 -6.79
CA LEU A 82 1.71 13.04 -7.61
C LEU A 82 0.57 13.97 -8.03
N GLY A 83 -0.66 13.44 -8.18
CA GLY A 83 -1.80 14.19 -8.73
C GLY A 83 -1.94 15.61 -8.17
N PRO A 84 -1.90 15.82 -6.84
CA PRO A 84 -2.08 17.15 -6.26
C PRO A 84 -1.05 18.19 -6.71
N VAL A 85 0.19 17.77 -7.02
CA VAL A 85 1.28 18.69 -7.38
C VAL A 85 1.43 18.87 -8.89
N LEU A 86 0.75 18.07 -9.69
CA LEU A 86 0.76 18.18 -11.15
C LEU A 86 -0.25 19.24 -11.62
N GLU A 87 0.08 20.06 -12.60
CA GLU A 87 -0.78 21.16 -13.04
C GLU A 87 -2.19 20.73 -13.49
N GLN A 88 -2.29 19.58 -14.12
CA GLN A 88 -3.56 19.01 -14.62
C GLN A 88 -4.07 17.85 -13.77
N GLY A 89 -3.46 17.62 -12.58
CA GLY A 89 -3.73 16.43 -11.82
C GLY A 89 -3.26 15.15 -12.52
N VAL A 90 -3.85 14.02 -12.16
CA VAL A 90 -3.60 12.73 -12.82
C VAL A 90 -4.88 11.96 -13.04
N GLU A 91 -5.02 11.35 -14.21
CA GLU A 91 -6.09 10.41 -14.54
C GLU A 91 -5.48 9.06 -14.91
N LEU A 92 -5.85 8.01 -14.16
CA LEU A 92 -5.38 6.65 -14.45
C LEU A 92 -6.52 5.83 -15.06
N TYR A 93 -6.25 5.22 -16.20
CA TYR A 93 -7.10 4.24 -16.87
C TYR A 93 -6.46 2.87 -16.70
N LEU A 94 -7.08 2.02 -15.86
CA LEU A 94 -6.57 0.70 -15.51
C LEU A 94 -7.20 -0.37 -16.40
N GLU A 95 -6.39 -1.08 -17.18
CA GLU A 95 -6.85 -2.09 -18.13
C GLU A 95 -6.79 -3.50 -17.52
N GLY A 96 -7.92 -4.17 -17.42
CA GLY A 96 -8.05 -5.52 -16.86
C GLY A 96 -8.58 -5.54 -15.43
N LYS A 97 -8.33 -6.62 -14.70
CA LYS A 97 -8.81 -6.79 -13.32
C LYS A 97 -7.89 -6.08 -12.32
N ILE A 98 -8.45 -5.11 -11.59
CA ILE A 98 -7.70 -4.39 -10.56
C ILE A 98 -7.45 -5.30 -9.36
N THR A 99 -6.19 -5.42 -8.97
CA THR A 99 -5.75 -6.09 -7.75
C THR A 99 -5.49 -5.06 -6.65
N SER A 100 -5.49 -5.51 -5.39
CA SER A 100 -5.11 -4.66 -4.24
C SER A 100 -5.90 -3.35 -4.12
N VAL A 101 -7.19 -3.34 -4.47
CA VAL A 101 -8.11 -2.20 -4.37
C VAL A 101 -8.06 -1.49 -3.00
N PRO A 102 -7.92 -2.18 -1.85
CA PRO A 102 -7.83 -1.50 -0.55
C PRO A 102 -6.70 -0.48 -0.47
N TYR A 103 -5.51 -0.75 -1.04
CA TYR A 103 -4.38 0.18 -1.02
C TYR A 103 -4.63 1.42 -1.89
N ILE A 104 -5.32 1.26 -3.02
CA ILE A 104 -5.76 2.39 -3.85
C ILE A 104 -6.73 3.27 -3.06
N LYS A 105 -7.76 2.66 -2.46
CA LYS A 105 -8.76 3.37 -1.65
C LYS A 105 -8.13 4.08 -0.44
N MET A 106 -7.17 3.45 0.22
CA MET A 106 -6.41 4.05 1.32
C MET A 106 -5.67 5.31 0.84
N THR A 107 -4.99 5.24 -0.30
CA THR A 107 -4.29 6.40 -0.89
C THR A 107 -5.26 7.54 -1.18
N LEU A 108 -6.40 7.26 -1.83
CA LEU A 108 -7.41 8.27 -2.14
C LEU A 108 -8.06 8.87 -0.88
N ALA A 109 -8.35 8.04 0.12
CA ALA A 109 -8.91 8.53 1.39
C ALA A 109 -7.93 9.48 2.11
N LEU A 110 -6.63 9.17 2.11
CA LEU A 110 -5.62 10.06 2.67
C LEU A 110 -5.53 11.37 1.88
N LEU A 111 -5.54 11.34 0.54
CA LEU A 111 -5.57 12.54 -0.29
C LEU A 111 -6.81 13.40 0.01
N ASN A 112 -7.99 12.79 0.13
CA ASN A 112 -9.23 13.49 0.50
C ASN A 112 -9.13 14.16 1.88
N ASN A 113 -8.47 13.54 2.86
CA ASN A 113 -8.24 14.13 4.18
C ASN A 113 -7.41 15.44 4.09
N PHE A 114 -6.50 15.52 3.11
CA PHE A 114 -5.74 16.73 2.81
C PHE A 114 -6.49 17.72 1.90
N GLY A 115 -7.77 17.46 1.60
CA GLY A 115 -8.63 18.32 0.80
C GLY A 115 -8.47 18.15 -0.72
N VAL A 116 -7.72 17.15 -1.16
CA VAL A 116 -7.57 16.83 -2.59
C VAL A 116 -8.84 16.15 -3.08
N SER A 117 -9.41 16.63 -4.18
CA SER A 117 -10.56 16.01 -4.83
C SER A 117 -10.13 14.76 -5.59
N THR A 118 -10.79 13.63 -5.32
CA THR A 118 -10.49 12.36 -6.00
C THR A 118 -11.77 11.65 -6.45
N ALA A 119 -11.69 10.87 -7.52
CA ALA A 119 -12.77 10.00 -7.99
C ALA A 119 -12.21 8.62 -8.34
N PHE A 120 -13.01 7.57 -8.07
CA PHE A 120 -12.69 6.20 -8.47
C PHE A 120 -13.96 5.52 -8.98
N GLN A 121 -14.07 5.33 -10.29
CA GLN A 121 -15.24 4.76 -10.96
C GLN A 121 -14.81 3.65 -11.93
N GLY A 122 -15.19 2.42 -11.61
CA GLY A 122 -14.78 1.27 -12.43
C GLY A 122 -13.27 1.12 -12.51
N GLN A 123 -12.71 1.37 -13.68
CA GLN A 123 -11.28 1.31 -13.97
C GLN A 123 -10.62 2.69 -14.12
N HIS A 124 -11.36 3.75 -13.85
CA HIS A 124 -10.90 5.12 -13.96
C HIS A 124 -10.72 5.75 -12.58
N ILE A 125 -9.54 6.30 -12.35
CA ILE A 125 -9.18 7.00 -11.11
C ILE A 125 -8.68 8.39 -11.47
N ARG A 126 -9.23 9.41 -10.81
CA ARG A 126 -8.85 10.80 -11.01
C ARG A 126 -8.42 11.43 -9.70
N VAL A 127 -7.34 12.19 -9.74
CA VAL A 127 -6.85 13.03 -8.64
C VAL A 127 -6.61 14.42 -9.20
N GLU A 128 -7.30 15.40 -8.63
CA GLU A 128 -7.21 16.80 -9.07
C GLU A 128 -5.94 17.46 -8.55
N HIS A 129 -5.53 18.52 -9.28
CA HIS A 129 -4.53 19.45 -8.79
C HIS A 129 -5.00 20.14 -7.51
N GLN A 130 -4.11 20.33 -6.55
CA GLN A 130 -4.38 21.04 -5.30
C GLN A 130 -3.19 21.91 -4.92
N SER A 131 -3.28 23.20 -5.19
CA SER A 131 -2.19 24.15 -4.94
C SER A 131 -1.89 24.36 -3.45
N GLN A 132 -2.90 24.22 -2.59
CA GLN A 132 -2.76 24.38 -1.15
C GLN A 132 -3.47 23.25 -0.42
N PRO A 133 -2.74 22.26 0.10
CA PRO A 133 -3.33 21.19 0.87
C PRO A 133 -3.93 21.71 2.17
N LYS A 134 -5.06 21.14 2.57
CA LYS A 134 -5.69 21.44 3.86
C LYS A 134 -4.73 21.02 4.97
N LYS A 135 -4.43 21.95 5.88
CA LYS A 135 -3.69 21.61 7.10
C LYS A 135 -4.55 20.71 7.98
N THR A 136 -4.09 19.52 8.25
CA THR A 136 -4.77 18.55 9.09
C THR A 136 -3.77 17.76 9.91
N LEU A 137 -4.18 17.32 11.10
CA LEU A 137 -3.41 16.38 11.90
C LEU A 137 -3.74 14.98 11.43
N GLN A 138 -2.75 14.29 10.88
CA GLN A 138 -2.88 12.89 10.48
C GLN A 138 -2.12 12.00 11.45
N VAL A 139 -2.86 11.19 12.20
CA VAL A 139 -2.24 10.14 13.03
C VAL A 139 -2.00 8.91 12.16
N VAL A 140 -0.72 8.55 12.02
CA VAL A 140 -0.32 7.36 11.27
C VAL A 140 -0.66 6.12 12.09
N GLU A 141 -1.42 5.22 11.49
CA GLU A 141 -1.78 3.94 12.07
C GLU A 141 -0.61 2.95 11.96
N SER A 142 -0.47 2.06 12.94
CA SER A 142 0.49 0.95 12.86
C SER A 142 0.14 -0.02 11.74
N ASP A 143 1.15 -0.74 11.26
CA ASP A 143 1.06 -1.65 10.13
C ASP A 143 0.36 -2.97 10.50
N TRP A 144 -0.77 -3.25 9.84
CA TRP A 144 -1.53 -4.47 10.04
C TRP A 144 -0.82 -5.73 9.50
N SER A 145 0.01 -5.61 8.46
CA SER A 145 0.83 -6.74 8.01
C SER A 145 1.79 -7.17 9.12
N SER A 146 2.41 -6.21 9.80
CA SER A 146 3.25 -6.47 10.98
C SER A 146 2.47 -7.04 12.16
N ALA A 147 1.20 -6.63 12.35
CA ALA A 147 0.33 -7.21 13.38
C ALA A 147 0.14 -8.72 13.19
N SER A 148 0.18 -9.22 11.95
CA SER A 148 -0.05 -10.64 11.64
C SER A 148 0.89 -11.57 12.42
N TYR A 149 2.12 -11.16 12.65
CA TYR A 149 3.08 -11.95 13.43
C TYR A 149 2.65 -12.11 14.89
N PHE A 150 2.10 -11.05 15.48
CA PHE A 150 1.60 -11.10 16.86
C PHE A 150 0.30 -11.89 16.98
N PHE A 151 -0.57 -11.84 15.98
CA PHE A 151 -1.73 -12.74 15.89
C PHE A 151 -1.28 -14.19 15.79
N SER A 152 -0.25 -14.50 14.99
CA SER A 152 0.32 -15.84 14.87
C SER A 152 0.90 -16.33 16.21
N ILE A 153 1.69 -15.49 16.89
CA ILE A 153 2.23 -15.81 18.21
C ILE A 153 1.11 -16.11 19.21
N ALA A 154 0.08 -15.26 19.25
CA ALA A 154 -1.07 -15.49 20.12
C ALA A 154 -1.81 -16.80 19.80
N ALA A 155 -1.99 -17.11 18.50
CA ALA A 155 -2.66 -18.33 18.06
C ALA A 155 -1.92 -19.61 18.48
N LEU A 156 -0.59 -19.60 18.39
CA LEU A 156 0.29 -20.74 18.67
C LEU A 156 0.64 -20.87 20.16
N SER A 157 0.30 -19.89 20.99
CA SER A 157 0.53 -19.95 22.44
C SER A 157 -0.58 -20.72 23.14
N GLU A 158 -0.27 -21.32 24.28
CA GLU A 158 -1.29 -21.92 25.17
C GLU A 158 -2.18 -20.84 25.81
N GLU A 159 -1.54 -19.75 26.27
CA GLU A 159 -2.17 -18.55 26.80
C GLU A 159 -1.42 -17.31 26.30
N ALA A 160 -2.16 -16.27 25.91
CA ALA A 160 -1.56 -15.02 25.47
C ALA A 160 -2.50 -13.84 25.72
N THR A 161 -1.91 -12.72 26.14
CA THR A 161 -2.52 -11.39 26.06
C THR A 161 -1.47 -10.44 25.50
N ILE A 162 -1.71 -9.88 24.31
CA ILE A 162 -0.75 -9.03 23.61
C ILE A 162 -1.42 -7.68 23.37
N HIS A 163 -0.72 -6.59 23.73
CA HIS A 163 -1.16 -5.23 23.52
C HIS A 163 -0.37 -4.61 22.37
N LEU A 164 -1.04 -4.15 21.34
CA LEU A 164 -0.46 -3.48 20.18
C LEU A 164 -0.99 -2.06 20.13
N GLU A 165 -0.08 -1.10 20.02
CA GLU A 165 -0.40 0.33 20.08
C GLU A 165 -0.60 0.95 18.69
N SER A 166 -1.38 2.05 18.63
CA SER A 166 -1.60 2.86 17.45
C SER A 166 -2.34 2.16 16.32
N TYR A 167 -3.29 1.29 16.64
CA TYR A 167 -4.23 0.69 15.70
C TYR A 167 -5.60 1.39 15.76
N LYS A 168 -6.36 1.32 14.68
CA LYS A 168 -7.71 1.88 14.58
C LYS A 168 -8.75 0.80 14.42
N PRO A 169 -9.92 0.92 15.10
CA PRO A 169 -11.03 -0.02 14.91
C PRO A 169 -11.51 -0.10 13.45
N GLU A 170 -11.55 1.06 12.79
CA GLU A 170 -11.89 1.21 11.37
C GLU A 170 -10.62 1.55 10.58
N SER A 171 -9.88 0.53 10.19
CA SER A 171 -8.66 0.67 9.41
C SER A 171 -8.96 0.68 7.92
N LEU A 172 -8.21 1.52 7.19
CA LEU A 172 -8.19 1.50 5.72
C LEU A 172 -7.24 0.44 5.15
N GLN A 173 -6.41 -0.18 5.99
CA GLN A 173 -5.49 -1.24 5.58
C GLN A 173 -6.27 -2.54 5.37
N GLY A 174 -6.10 -3.18 4.20
CA GLY A 174 -6.80 -4.43 3.86
C GLY A 174 -6.50 -5.56 4.84
N ASP A 175 -5.29 -5.57 5.39
CA ASP A 175 -4.81 -6.59 6.31
C ASP A 175 -5.50 -6.57 7.69
N SER A 176 -6.32 -5.54 8.00
CA SER A 176 -7.16 -5.50 9.19
C SER A 176 -8.17 -6.66 9.28
N VAL A 177 -8.40 -7.37 8.17
CA VAL A 177 -9.17 -8.62 8.10
C VAL A 177 -8.60 -9.73 9.00
N LEU A 178 -7.32 -9.62 9.43
CA LEU A 178 -6.70 -10.50 10.43
C LEU A 178 -7.59 -10.79 11.63
N ARG A 179 -8.32 -9.78 12.11
CA ARG A 179 -9.22 -9.92 13.25
C ARG A 179 -10.27 -11.02 13.03
N SER A 180 -10.85 -11.06 11.86
CA SER A 180 -11.87 -12.05 11.50
C SER A 180 -11.24 -13.43 11.31
N ILE A 181 -10.11 -13.50 10.61
CA ILE A 181 -9.41 -14.76 10.32
C ILE A 181 -8.92 -15.42 11.61
N TYR A 182 -8.21 -14.68 12.44
CA TYR A 182 -7.62 -15.22 13.65
C TYR A 182 -8.64 -15.49 14.77
N LYS A 183 -9.83 -14.91 14.69
CA LYS A 183 -10.95 -15.32 15.56
C LYS A 183 -11.30 -16.79 15.35
N GLU A 184 -11.26 -17.29 14.12
CA GLU A 184 -11.46 -18.72 13.81
C GLU A 184 -10.29 -19.59 14.30
N LEU A 185 -9.11 -19.00 14.52
CA LEU A 185 -7.91 -19.67 15.03
C LEU A 185 -7.71 -19.48 16.55
N GLY A 186 -8.74 -19.00 17.26
CA GLY A 186 -8.73 -18.84 18.71
C GLY A 186 -8.01 -17.61 19.22
N VAL A 187 -7.94 -16.54 18.43
CA VAL A 187 -7.44 -15.25 18.90
C VAL A 187 -8.55 -14.21 18.84
N ASN A 188 -9.07 -13.84 19.99
CA ASN A 188 -10.00 -12.72 20.10
C ASN A 188 -9.24 -11.39 20.07
N SER A 189 -9.86 -10.36 19.50
CA SER A 189 -9.27 -9.03 19.42
C SER A 189 -10.28 -7.95 19.78
N ARG A 190 -9.90 -7.06 20.69
CA ARG A 190 -10.73 -5.92 21.10
C ARG A 190 -9.90 -4.64 21.10
N PHE A 191 -10.58 -3.51 21.04
CA PHE A 191 -9.95 -2.19 21.13
C PHE A 191 -10.21 -1.52 22.47
N GLU A 192 -9.18 -0.88 22.99
CA GLU A 192 -9.27 0.12 24.06
C GLU A 192 -8.64 1.42 23.52
N GLY A 193 -9.48 2.34 23.02
CA GLY A 193 -9.01 3.51 22.28
C GLY A 193 -8.26 3.10 21.01
N HIS A 194 -6.97 3.44 20.93
CA HIS A 194 -6.09 3.07 19.82
C HIS A 194 -5.22 1.83 20.09
N ARG A 195 -5.45 1.17 21.21
CA ARG A 195 -4.78 -0.07 21.58
C ARG A 195 -5.58 -1.27 21.11
N LEU A 196 -4.97 -2.13 20.33
CA LEU A 196 -5.51 -3.43 19.92
C LEU A 196 -5.02 -4.49 20.90
N ILE A 197 -5.94 -5.20 21.55
CA ILE A 197 -5.63 -6.24 22.53
C ILE A 197 -6.02 -7.58 21.93
N LEU A 198 -5.03 -8.48 21.84
CA LEU A 198 -5.19 -9.84 21.38
C LEU A 198 -5.22 -10.74 22.60
N THR A 199 -6.18 -11.67 22.66
CA THR A 199 -6.30 -12.65 23.74
C THR A 199 -6.48 -14.04 23.15
N LYS A 200 -5.68 -15.00 23.62
CA LYS A 200 -5.86 -16.42 23.23
C LYS A 200 -7.09 -16.97 23.91
N GLU A 201 -7.94 -17.61 23.12
CA GLU A 201 -9.10 -18.38 23.58
C GLU A 201 -8.86 -19.87 23.34
N LYS A 202 -9.25 -20.72 24.29
CA LYS A 202 -9.16 -22.17 24.16
C LYS A 202 -10.33 -22.65 23.28
N ILE A 203 -10.08 -22.77 21.98
CA ILE A 203 -11.03 -23.35 21.03
C ILE A 203 -10.40 -24.56 20.36
N LYS A 204 -11.23 -25.47 19.86
CA LYS A 204 -10.77 -26.49 18.91
C LYS A 204 -10.66 -25.80 17.53
N PRO A 205 -9.47 -25.72 16.93
CA PRO A 205 -9.34 -25.15 15.58
C PRO A 205 -10.24 -25.90 14.58
N PRO A 206 -10.77 -25.22 13.58
CA PRO A 206 -11.55 -25.88 12.52
C PRO A 206 -10.64 -26.80 11.70
N GLU A 207 -11.16 -27.96 11.26
CA GLU A 207 -10.42 -28.89 10.39
C GLU A 207 -10.08 -28.28 9.03
N ARG A 208 -10.81 -27.26 8.60
CA ARG A 208 -10.61 -26.57 7.35
C ARG A 208 -10.98 -25.10 7.49
N ILE A 209 -10.10 -24.24 6.99
CA ILE A 209 -10.32 -22.80 6.86
C ILE A 209 -10.19 -22.41 5.39
N GLN A 210 -11.03 -21.50 4.91
CA GLN A 210 -10.96 -20.99 3.54
C GLN A 210 -11.22 -19.49 3.52
N TRP A 211 -10.22 -18.73 3.08
CA TRP A 211 -10.30 -17.29 2.96
C TRP A 211 -9.79 -16.80 1.60
N ASP A 212 -10.48 -15.81 1.03
CA ASP A 212 -9.97 -15.06 -0.13
C ASP A 212 -9.06 -13.93 0.35
N LEU A 213 -7.75 -14.08 0.16
CA LEU A 213 -6.73 -13.12 0.53
C LEU A 213 -6.32 -12.20 -0.62
N SER A 214 -7.07 -12.15 -1.72
CA SER A 214 -6.78 -11.27 -2.87
C SER A 214 -6.72 -9.79 -2.49
N LYS A 215 -7.39 -9.40 -1.39
CA LYS A 215 -7.39 -8.03 -0.84
C LYS A 215 -6.36 -7.80 0.27
N ALA A 216 -5.73 -8.86 0.76
CA ALA A 216 -4.75 -8.84 1.85
C ALA A 216 -3.65 -9.90 1.61
N PRO A 217 -2.92 -9.83 0.48
CA PRO A 217 -1.98 -10.87 0.09
C PRO A 217 -0.76 -10.97 1.02
N ASP A 218 -0.40 -9.87 1.68
CA ASP A 218 0.82 -9.79 2.49
C ASP A 218 0.76 -10.61 3.78
N ILE A 219 -0.46 -10.98 4.24
CA ILE A 219 -0.65 -11.80 5.45
C ILE A 219 -0.78 -13.30 5.17
N ALA A 220 -0.82 -13.71 3.90
CA ALA A 220 -1.07 -15.11 3.52
C ALA A 220 -0.05 -16.08 4.11
N GLN A 221 1.25 -15.74 4.06
CA GLN A 221 2.30 -16.58 4.61
C GLN A 221 2.19 -16.76 6.14
N THR A 222 1.82 -15.71 6.86
CA THR A 222 1.68 -15.77 8.33
C THR A 222 0.50 -16.65 8.72
N ILE A 223 -0.61 -16.55 7.98
CA ILE A 223 -1.79 -17.40 8.19
C ILE A 223 -1.43 -18.86 7.91
N ALA A 224 -0.72 -19.15 6.81
CA ALA A 224 -0.29 -20.51 6.46
C ALA A 224 0.58 -21.15 7.55
N VAL A 225 1.54 -20.38 8.10
CA VAL A 225 2.40 -20.84 9.21
C VAL A 225 1.56 -21.10 10.46
N SER A 226 0.59 -20.22 10.77
CA SER A 226 -0.30 -20.41 11.93
C SER A 226 -1.17 -21.67 11.79
N CYS A 227 -1.75 -21.88 10.61
CA CYS A 227 -2.54 -23.10 10.33
C CYS A 227 -1.69 -24.37 10.47
N TYR A 228 -0.47 -24.36 9.93
CA TYR A 228 0.46 -25.48 10.06
C TYR A 228 0.83 -25.78 11.52
N GLY A 229 1.06 -24.75 12.32
CA GLY A 229 1.42 -24.90 13.74
C GLY A 229 0.26 -25.32 14.65
N LEU A 230 -0.97 -25.15 14.21
CA LEU A 230 -2.17 -25.56 14.94
C LEU A 230 -2.62 -26.99 14.61
N GLY A 231 -2.02 -27.67 13.61
CA GLY A 231 -2.36 -29.03 13.13
C GLY A 231 -3.38 -28.95 12.03
#